data_8dbbed9f89128c4df9fc97ca2da55fbc
#
_entry.id   8dbbed9f89128c4df9fc97ca2da55fbc
#
_cell.length_a   1.000
_cell.length_b   1.000
_cell.length_c   1.000
_cell.angle_alpha   90.00
_cell.angle_beta   90.00
_cell.angle_gamma   90.00
#
_symmetry.space_group_name_H-M   'P 1'
#
loop_
_entity.id
_entity.type
_entity.pdbx_description
1 polymer ?
#
loop_
_entity_poly.entity_id
_entity_poly.type
_entity_poly.pdbx_seq_one_letter_code
_entity_poly.pdbx_strand_id
1 'polypeptide(L)'
;MQMRDEVQAVLAGRGMCSGFEALCAAATDAIEIAHHIRGRIRLRLVDDGGALPEEAAGLVRTVQSVLERAQGVRSIRVNRLARCCAVEYDAGVLPPGAWGDFFAGADTAEARVLRDVLRAAYVEIADHAQL
;
A
#
# COMPACT_ATOMS: atom_id res chain seq x y z
N MET A 1 15.74 -2.98 15.17
CA MET A 1 15.33 -3.42 16.33
C MET A 1 14.28 -2.59 16.90
N GLN A 2 14.48 -1.34 17.11
CA GLN A 2 13.46 -0.47 17.60
C GLN A 2 12.29 -0.36 16.68
N MET A 3 12.51 -0.41 15.38
CA MET A 3 11.43 -0.35 14.43
C MET A 3 10.45 -1.50 14.59
N ARG A 4 10.98 -2.68 14.87
CA ARG A 4 10.13 -3.84 15.05
C ARG A 4 9.24 -3.66 16.27
N ASP A 5 9.80 -3.13 17.36
CA ASP A 5 9.03 -2.91 18.56
C ASP A 5 7.96 -1.87 18.33
N GLU A 6 8.27 -0.82 17.59
CA GLU A 6 7.29 0.20 17.28
C GLU A 6 6.15 -0.36 16.46
N VAL A 7 6.47 -1.18 15.46
CA VAL A 7 5.46 -1.79 14.63
C VAL A 7 4.57 -2.68 15.47
N GLN A 8 5.15 -3.46 16.35
CA GLN A 8 4.35 -4.33 17.19
C GLN A 8 3.47 -3.57 18.15
N ALA A 9 3.99 -2.49 18.72
CA ALA A 9 3.20 -1.66 19.60
C ALA A 9 2.01 -1.07 18.87
N VAL A 10 2.22 -0.69 17.64
CA VAL A 10 1.17 -0.14 16.79
C VAL A 10 0.15 -1.22 16.48
N LEU A 11 0.62 -2.40 16.11
CA LEU A 11 -0.27 -3.51 15.80
C LEU A 11 -1.07 -3.97 17.01
N ALA A 12 -0.55 -3.68 18.20
CA ALA A 12 -1.27 -4.02 19.41
C ALA A 12 -2.40 -3.05 19.73
N GLY A 13 -2.64 -2.08 18.84
CA GLY A 13 -3.81 -1.23 18.98
C GLY A 13 -3.58 0.12 19.60
N ARG A 14 -2.34 0.57 19.60
CA ARG A 14 -2.08 1.86 20.16
C ARG A 14 -2.66 2.99 19.37
N GLY A 15 -2.99 2.73 18.11
CA GLY A 15 -3.62 3.75 17.31
C GLY A 15 -3.63 3.29 15.87
N MET A 16 -4.82 3.23 15.29
CA MET A 16 -4.95 2.81 13.92
C MET A 16 -4.24 3.73 12.96
N CYS A 17 -4.24 5.03 13.27
CA CYS A 17 -3.56 6.00 12.42
C CYS A 17 -2.06 5.73 12.40
N SER A 18 -1.49 5.37 13.57
CA SER A 18 -0.06 5.08 13.61
C SER A 18 0.29 3.82 12.83
N GLY A 19 -0.58 2.82 12.89
CA GLY A 19 -0.35 1.59 12.11
C GLY A 19 -0.41 1.86 10.63
N PHE A 20 -1.34 2.69 10.21
CA PHE A 20 -1.45 3.05 8.81
C PHE A 20 -0.24 3.85 8.35
N GLU A 21 0.23 4.78 9.16
CA GLU A 21 1.41 5.56 8.80
C GLU A 21 2.63 4.66 8.62
N ALA A 22 2.79 3.69 9.52
CA ALA A 22 3.90 2.74 9.39
C ALA A 22 3.78 1.91 8.13
N LEU A 23 2.57 1.51 7.77
CA LEU A 23 2.33 0.77 6.55
C LEU A 23 2.68 1.61 5.33
N CYS A 24 2.28 2.87 5.30
CA CYS A 24 2.58 3.76 4.19
C CYS A 24 4.08 3.95 4.03
N ALA A 25 4.79 4.17 5.14
CA ALA A 25 6.23 4.35 5.09
C ALA A 25 6.92 3.10 4.54
N ALA A 26 6.49 1.93 5.02
CA ALA A 26 7.08 0.67 4.55
C ALA A 26 6.77 0.45 3.07
N ALA A 27 5.55 0.77 2.65
CA ALA A 27 5.16 0.55 1.26
C ALA A 27 5.91 1.48 0.31
N THR A 28 6.03 2.77 0.67
CA THR A 28 6.73 3.70 -0.21
C THR A 28 8.22 3.40 -0.28
N ASP A 29 8.74 2.74 0.74
CA ASP A 29 10.15 2.36 0.76
C ASP A 29 10.42 1.09 -0.04
N ALA A 30 9.49 0.16 -0.03
CA ALA A 30 9.69 -1.15 -0.63
C ALA A 30 9.07 -1.31 -2.01
N ILE A 31 8.22 -0.39 -2.44
CA ILE A 31 7.47 -0.53 -3.67
C ILE A 31 7.74 0.67 -4.57
N GLU A 32 7.97 0.39 -5.85
CA GLU A 32 8.16 1.45 -6.83
C GLU A 32 7.13 1.30 -7.94
N ILE A 33 6.87 2.40 -8.63
CA ILE A 33 5.98 2.37 -9.78
C ILE A 33 6.79 1.91 -10.98
N ALA A 34 6.42 0.74 -11.53
CA ALA A 34 7.11 0.19 -12.68
C ALA A 34 6.55 0.75 -13.99
N HIS A 35 5.25 1.03 -14.02
CA HIS A 35 4.60 1.53 -15.21
C HIS A 35 3.26 2.13 -14.80
N HIS A 36 2.89 3.25 -15.43
CA HIS A 36 1.64 3.90 -15.06
C HIS A 36 1.03 4.57 -16.27
N ILE A 37 -0.20 4.19 -16.57
CA ILE A 37 -1.04 4.91 -17.51
C ILE A 37 -2.35 5.22 -16.78
N ARG A 38 -3.14 6.11 -17.35
CA ARG A 38 -4.38 6.51 -16.71
C ARG A 38 -5.29 5.30 -16.50
N GLY A 39 -5.64 5.02 -15.26
CA GLY A 39 -6.52 3.91 -14.93
C GLY A 39 -5.83 2.59 -14.69
N ARG A 40 -4.51 2.52 -14.86
CA ARG A 40 -3.80 1.27 -14.66
C ARG A 40 -2.36 1.54 -14.23
N ILE A 41 -1.99 0.99 -13.09
CA ILE A 41 -0.65 1.20 -12.57
C ILE A 41 -0.03 -0.15 -12.23
N ARG A 42 1.24 -0.31 -12.53
CA ARG A 42 1.99 -1.50 -12.16
C ARG A 42 2.98 -1.13 -11.08
N LEU A 43 2.89 -1.84 -9.97
CA LEU A 43 3.76 -1.64 -8.82
C LEU A 43 4.69 -2.83 -8.70
N ARG A 44 5.93 -2.58 -8.31
CA ARG A 44 6.94 -3.61 -8.21
C ARG A 44 7.71 -3.47 -6.91
N LEU A 45 8.05 -4.61 -6.31
CA LEU A 45 8.91 -4.58 -5.14
C LEU A 45 10.32 -4.20 -5.53
N VAL A 46 10.90 -3.29 -4.76
CA VAL A 46 12.31 -2.96 -4.90
C VAL A 46 13.08 -4.04 -4.16
N ASP A 47 13.85 -4.84 -4.90
CA ASP A 47 14.62 -5.90 -4.27
C ASP A 47 15.92 -6.10 -5.02
N ASP A 48 16.80 -6.90 -4.44
CA ASP A 48 18.11 -7.16 -5.01
C ASP A 48 18.16 -8.51 -5.73
N GLY A 49 17.01 -9.09 -6.00
CA GLY A 49 16.95 -10.35 -6.73
C GLY A 49 17.04 -11.60 -5.87
N GLY A 50 17.21 -11.45 -4.58
CA GLY A 50 17.24 -12.59 -3.68
C GLY A 50 15.88 -13.12 -3.34
N ALA A 51 15.83 -14.09 -2.44
CA ALA A 51 14.58 -14.64 -1.96
C ALA A 51 13.80 -13.56 -1.23
N LEU A 52 12.48 -13.61 -1.36
CA LEU A 52 11.63 -12.62 -0.71
C LEU A 52 11.60 -12.87 0.80
N PRO A 53 12.05 -11.90 1.61
CA PRO A 53 12.00 -12.06 3.05
C PRO A 53 10.55 -12.21 3.52
N GLU A 54 10.38 -12.88 4.63
CA GLU A 54 9.04 -13.08 5.15
C GLU A 54 8.35 -11.77 5.50
N GLU A 55 9.13 -10.80 5.98
CA GLU A 55 8.58 -9.49 6.30
C GLU A 55 8.05 -8.79 5.06
N ALA A 56 8.79 -8.90 3.96
CA ALA A 56 8.33 -8.31 2.70
C ALA A 56 7.10 -9.02 2.18
N ALA A 57 7.04 -10.34 2.34
CA ALA A 57 5.85 -11.08 1.92
C ALA A 57 4.63 -10.65 2.73
N GLY A 58 4.81 -10.41 4.02
CA GLY A 58 3.72 -9.91 4.86
C GLY A 58 3.26 -8.53 4.43
N LEU A 59 4.22 -7.65 4.10
CA LEU A 59 3.88 -6.33 3.61
C LEU A 59 3.08 -6.41 2.31
N VAL A 60 3.51 -7.28 1.40
CA VAL A 60 2.81 -7.45 0.13
C VAL A 60 1.37 -7.89 0.36
N ARG A 61 1.17 -8.85 1.24
CA ARG A 61 -0.19 -9.34 1.52
C ARG A 61 -1.06 -8.23 2.12
N THR A 62 -0.50 -7.43 3.01
CA THR A 62 -1.25 -6.35 3.62
C THR A 62 -1.59 -5.27 2.59
N VAL A 63 -0.62 -4.88 1.78
CA VAL A 63 -0.85 -3.89 0.74
C VAL A 63 -1.90 -4.40 -0.25
N GLN A 64 -1.81 -5.66 -0.63
CA GLN A 64 -2.80 -6.23 -1.54
C GLN A 64 -4.19 -6.18 -0.93
N SER A 65 -4.32 -6.55 0.33
CA SER A 65 -5.63 -6.54 0.99
C SER A 65 -6.20 -5.13 1.08
N VAL A 66 -5.35 -4.15 1.38
CA VAL A 66 -5.79 -2.76 1.45
C VAL A 66 -6.26 -2.28 0.08
N LEU A 67 -5.47 -2.58 -0.95
CA LEU A 67 -5.84 -2.15 -2.30
C LEU A 67 -7.13 -2.81 -2.78
N GLU A 68 -7.33 -4.08 -2.43
CA GLU A 68 -8.55 -4.77 -2.84
C GLU A 68 -9.80 -4.15 -2.25
N ARG A 69 -9.68 -3.49 -1.11
CA ARG A 69 -10.82 -2.86 -0.44
C ARG A 69 -10.89 -1.36 -0.69
N ALA A 70 -9.90 -0.80 -1.35
CA ALA A 70 -9.84 0.64 -1.54
C ALA A 70 -10.87 1.10 -2.55
N GLN A 71 -11.59 2.16 -2.19
CA GLN A 71 -12.59 2.72 -3.09
C GLN A 71 -11.91 3.25 -4.33
N GLY A 72 -12.43 2.91 -5.47
CA GLY A 72 -11.85 3.33 -6.74
C GLY A 72 -10.95 2.30 -7.38
N VAL A 73 -10.49 1.31 -6.63
CA VAL A 73 -9.69 0.22 -7.19
C VAL A 73 -10.66 -0.83 -7.76
N ARG A 74 -10.48 -1.17 -9.02
CA ARG A 74 -11.35 -2.10 -9.70
C ARG A 74 -10.85 -3.52 -9.66
N SER A 75 -9.54 -3.72 -9.83
CA SER A 75 -8.97 -5.05 -9.82
C SER A 75 -7.49 -4.98 -9.51
N ILE A 76 -6.98 -6.09 -9.00
CA ILE A 76 -5.57 -6.24 -8.71
C ILE A 76 -5.15 -7.60 -9.26
N ARG A 77 -4.04 -7.61 -9.97
CA ARG A 77 -3.48 -8.84 -10.50
C ARG A 77 -2.03 -8.95 -10.05
N VAL A 78 -1.75 -9.96 -9.25
CA VAL A 78 -0.42 -10.15 -8.68
C VAL A 78 0.36 -11.12 -9.53
N ASN A 79 1.60 -10.78 -9.85
CA ASN A 79 2.52 -11.66 -10.54
C ASN A 79 3.68 -11.92 -9.58
N ARG A 80 3.69 -13.10 -8.97
CA ARG A 80 4.66 -13.40 -7.93
C ARG A 80 6.05 -13.58 -8.50
N LEU A 81 6.17 -14.12 -9.70
CA LEU A 81 7.49 -14.33 -10.31
C LEU A 81 8.16 -13.02 -10.62
N ALA A 82 7.40 -12.06 -11.12
CA ALA A 82 7.94 -10.74 -11.45
C ALA A 82 7.93 -9.81 -10.24
N ARG A 83 7.35 -10.24 -9.11
CA ARG A 83 7.26 -9.45 -7.89
C ARG A 83 6.59 -8.11 -8.14
N CYS A 84 5.54 -8.13 -8.93
CA CYS A 84 4.81 -6.92 -9.24
C CYS A 84 3.31 -7.20 -9.21
N CYS A 85 2.53 -6.15 -9.21
CA CYS A 85 1.10 -6.27 -9.35
C CYS A 85 0.59 -5.16 -10.26
N ALA A 86 -0.48 -5.45 -10.98
CA ALA A 86 -1.15 -4.47 -11.81
C ALA A 86 -2.46 -4.10 -11.13
N VAL A 87 -2.67 -2.81 -10.96
CA VAL A 87 -3.86 -2.28 -10.31
C VAL A 87 -4.65 -1.50 -11.35
N GLU A 88 -5.91 -1.89 -11.55
CA GLU A 88 -6.81 -1.11 -12.37
C GLU A 88 -7.69 -0.28 -11.46
N TYR A 89 -7.81 0.99 -11.75
CA TYR A 89 -8.53 1.91 -10.88
C TYR A 89 -9.35 2.89 -11.70
N ASP A 90 -10.31 3.51 -11.01
CA ASP A 90 -11.16 4.52 -11.63
C ASP A 90 -10.49 5.88 -11.49
N ALA A 91 -10.03 6.41 -12.62
CA ALA A 91 -9.31 7.69 -12.62
C ALA A 91 -10.21 8.86 -12.20
N GLY A 92 -11.53 8.66 -12.23
CA GLY A 92 -12.45 9.67 -11.74
C GLY A 92 -12.56 9.69 -10.22
N VAL A 93 -12.18 8.60 -9.57
CA VAL A 93 -12.18 8.50 -8.10
C VAL A 93 -10.79 8.74 -7.55
N LEU A 94 -9.78 8.14 -8.18
CA LEU A 94 -8.39 8.27 -7.76
C LEU A 94 -7.62 8.99 -8.85
N PRO A 95 -7.24 10.25 -8.63
CA PRO A 95 -6.52 10.98 -9.68
C PRO A 95 -5.23 10.26 -10.05
N PRO A 96 -4.90 10.19 -11.35
CA PRO A 96 -3.67 9.48 -11.74
C PRO A 96 -2.41 10.02 -11.05
N GLY A 97 -2.33 11.33 -10.87
CA GLY A 97 -1.17 11.93 -10.20
C GLY A 97 -1.04 11.55 -8.74
N ALA A 98 -2.12 11.08 -8.12
CA ALA A 98 -2.10 10.70 -6.72
C ALA A 98 -1.12 9.56 -6.45
N TRP A 99 -1.03 8.63 -7.38
CA TRP A 99 -0.14 7.46 -7.21
C TRP A 99 1.32 7.88 -7.16
N GLY A 100 1.74 8.68 -8.15
CA GLY A 100 3.13 9.14 -8.18
C GLY A 100 3.47 9.98 -6.96
N ASP A 101 2.58 10.89 -6.59
CA ASP A 101 2.81 11.75 -5.45
C ASP A 101 2.88 10.94 -4.16
N PHE A 102 1.98 9.98 -3.99
CA PHE A 102 1.96 9.16 -2.79
C PHE A 102 3.26 8.38 -2.63
N PHE A 103 3.69 7.71 -3.70
CA PHE A 103 4.90 6.88 -3.63
C PHE A 103 6.17 7.72 -3.58
N ALA A 104 6.10 8.98 -3.98
CA ALA A 104 7.23 9.89 -3.83
C ALA A 104 7.30 10.54 -2.45
N GLY A 105 6.30 10.28 -1.61
CA GLY A 105 6.26 10.88 -0.30
C GLY A 105 5.81 12.33 -0.30
N ALA A 106 5.23 12.79 -1.40
CA ALA A 106 4.76 14.16 -1.51
C ALA A 106 3.44 14.34 -0.78
N ASP A 107 3.24 15.50 -0.17
CA ASP A 107 2.02 15.80 0.55
C ASP A 107 1.19 16.77 -0.26
N THR A 108 0.61 16.26 -1.35
CA THR A 108 -0.23 17.05 -2.24
C THR A 108 -1.69 16.71 -1.99
N ALA A 109 -2.59 17.55 -2.52
CA ALA A 109 -4.01 17.28 -2.41
C ALA A 109 -4.37 15.95 -3.05
N GLU A 110 -3.74 15.64 -4.19
CA GLU A 110 -3.99 14.37 -4.88
C GLU A 110 -3.50 13.19 -4.07
N ALA A 111 -2.31 13.30 -3.49
CA ALA A 111 -1.79 12.23 -2.65
C ALA A 111 -2.69 11.98 -1.45
N ARG A 112 -3.29 13.04 -0.92
CA ARG A 112 -4.19 12.89 0.23
C ARG A 112 -5.45 12.13 -0.13
N VAL A 113 -5.96 12.30 -1.35
CA VAL A 113 -7.12 11.54 -1.80
C VAL A 113 -6.82 10.06 -1.75
N LEU A 114 -5.68 9.67 -2.30
CA LEU A 114 -5.29 8.26 -2.29
C LEU A 114 -5.04 7.77 -0.87
N ARG A 115 -4.36 8.58 -0.07
CA ARG A 115 -4.07 8.22 1.31
C ARG A 115 -5.36 8.00 2.11
N ASP A 116 -6.35 8.86 1.92
CA ASP A 116 -7.60 8.73 2.66
C ASP A 116 -8.34 7.45 2.26
N VAL A 117 -8.35 7.13 0.97
CA VAL A 117 -8.98 5.91 0.50
C VAL A 117 -8.28 4.68 1.07
N LEU A 118 -6.95 4.69 1.08
CA LEU A 118 -6.18 3.59 1.62
C LEU A 118 -6.37 3.46 3.13
N ARG A 119 -6.46 4.60 3.83
CA ARG A 119 -6.68 4.57 5.27
C ARG A 119 -8.03 3.95 5.60
N ALA A 120 -9.07 4.32 4.87
CA ALA A 120 -10.39 3.76 5.11
C ALA A 120 -10.38 2.24 4.91
N ALA A 121 -9.70 1.77 3.87
CA ALA A 121 -9.59 0.35 3.63
C ALA A 121 -8.79 -0.35 4.73
N TYR A 122 -7.72 0.28 5.19
CA TYR A 122 -6.90 -0.27 6.25
C TYR A 122 -7.69 -0.40 7.56
N VAL A 123 -8.46 0.62 7.90
CA VAL A 123 -9.27 0.59 9.12
C VAL A 123 -10.28 -0.55 9.05
N GLU A 124 -10.88 -0.74 7.88
CA GLU A 124 -11.83 -1.84 7.71
C GLU A 124 -11.18 -3.19 7.94
N ILE A 125 -9.99 -3.38 7.41
CA ILE A 125 -9.27 -4.63 7.60
C ILE A 125 -8.89 -4.81 9.08
N ALA A 126 -8.44 -3.75 9.73
CA ALA A 126 -8.02 -3.84 11.12
C ALA A 126 -9.20 -4.17 12.03
N ASP A 127 -10.38 -3.62 11.72
CA ASP A 127 -11.57 -3.95 12.48
C ASP A 127 -11.90 -5.43 12.37
N HIS A 128 -11.82 -5.96 11.15
CA HIS A 128 -12.10 -7.38 10.94
C HIS A 128 -11.07 -8.26 11.63
N ALA A 129 -9.81 -7.81 11.65
CA ALA A 129 -8.76 -8.61 12.27
C ALA A 129 -8.91 -8.71 13.78
N GLN A 130 -9.66 -7.80 14.38
CA GLN A 130 -9.84 -7.83 15.82
C GLN A 130 -10.98 -8.74 16.27
N LEU A 131 -11.69 -9.27 15.33
CA LEU A 131 -12.72 -10.24 15.66
C LEU A 131 -12.11 -11.59 15.93
#